data_a1c6e5024e8c48d3b9d953bd82cdbbc6
#
_entry.id   a1c6e5024e8c48d3b9d953bd82cdbbc6
#
_cell.length_a   1.000
_cell.length_b   1.000
_cell.length_c   1.000
_cell.angle_alpha   90.00
_cell.angle_beta   90.00
_cell.angle_gamma   90.00
#
_symmetry.space_group_name_H-M   'P 1'
#
loop_
_entity.id
_entity.type
_entity.pdbx_description
1 polymer ?
#
loop_
_entity_poly.entity_id
_entity_poly.type
_entity_poly.pdbx_seq_one_letter_code
_entity_poly.pdbx_strand_id
1 'polypeptide(L)'
;KDIDILIFGAGSGFQKLKNMKNISSNIKIFPLQPFKKMSDILNSADVLLGILSKDASKFSVPSKILNYLCAGKPIILSAPKDNLASTIISESKSGKTFEPHDLNGINNFIKILMTDSVIRKKYSLNARNYAENNFKIEKNRNQQN
;
A
#
# COMPACT_ATOMS: atom_id res chain seq x y z
N LYS A 1 -0.56 -22.17 0.47
CA LYS A 1 -0.88 -21.10 -0.52
C LYS A 1 0.39 -20.31 -0.75
N ASP A 2 0.71 -20.08 -2.00
CA ASP A 2 1.89 -19.32 -2.38
C ASP A 2 1.55 -17.83 -2.43
N ILE A 3 2.53 -16.98 -2.13
CA ILE A 3 2.42 -15.52 -2.26
C ILE A 3 3.26 -15.10 -3.44
N ASP A 4 2.69 -14.33 -4.33
CA ASP A 4 3.44 -13.57 -5.34
C ASP A 4 3.62 -12.13 -4.87
N ILE A 5 4.85 -11.63 -4.96
CA ILE A 5 5.18 -10.23 -4.68
C ILE A 5 5.48 -9.53 -6.00
N LEU A 6 4.68 -8.54 -6.32
CA LEU A 6 4.84 -7.75 -7.54
C LEU A 6 5.44 -6.38 -7.18
N ILE A 7 6.56 -6.05 -7.79
CA ILE A 7 7.27 -4.79 -7.58
C ILE A 7 7.30 -4.02 -8.89
N PHE A 8 6.73 -2.82 -8.89
CA PHE A 8 6.76 -1.90 -10.02
C PHE A 8 7.63 -0.71 -9.66
N GLY A 9 8.60 -0.38 -10.49
CA GLY A 9 9.51 0.68 -10.14
C GLY A 9 10.40 1.19 -11.25
N ALA A 10 11.19 2.21 -10.90
CA ALA A 10 12.21 2.83 -11.72
C ALA A 10 13.34 3.36 -10.84
N GLY A 11 14.43 3.82 -11.46
CA GLY A 11 15.57 4.43 -10.78
C GLY A 11 16.60 3.43 -10.27
N SER A 12 17.59 3.95 -9.53
CA SER A 12 18.76 3.17 -9.11
C SER A 12 18.44 2.02 -8.16
N GLY A 13 17.51 2.21 -7.23
CA GLY A 13 17.07 1.16 -6.30
C GLY A 13 16.38 0.02 -7.03
N PHE A 14 15.55 0.32 -8.01
CA PHE A 14 14.90 -0.65 -8.88
C PHE A 14 15.93 -1.45 -9.69
N GLN A 15 16.94 -0.79 -10.26
CA GLN A 15 18.01 -1.46 -11.01
C GLN A 15 18.83 -2.39 -10.12
N LYS A 16 19.15 -1.96 -8.90
CA LYS A 16 19.83 -2.83 -7.91
C LYS A 16 19.01 -4.08 -7.63
N LEU A 17 17.72 -3.93 -7.37
CA LEU A 17 16.82 -5.03 -7.09
C LEU A 17 16.72 -6.00 -8.29
N LYS A 18 16.57 -5.47 -9.50
CA LYS A 18 16.50 -6.25 -10.75
C LYS A 18 17.78 -7.04 -11.01
N ASN A 19 18.93 -6.53 -10.59
CA ASN A 19 20.24 -7.15 -10.80
C ASN A 19 20.65 -8.10 -9.65
N MET A 20 19.84 -8.22 -8.61
CA MET A 20 20.13 -9.15 -7.52
C MET A 20 20.14 -10.59 -8.02
N LYS A 21 21.21 -11.31 -7.70
CA LYS A 21 21.28 -12.77 -7.90
C LYS A 21 20.47 -13.43 -6.78
N ASN A 22 19.77 -14.50 -7.08
CA ASN A 22 19.01 -15.29 -6.11
C ASN A 22 17.74 -14.61 -5.55
N ILE A 23 17.04 -13.83 -6.37
CA ILE A 23 15.67 -13.41 -6.03
C ILE A 23 14.75 -14.63 -6.09
N SER A 24 13.92 -14.78 -5.08
CA SER A 24 12.92 -15.86 -5.04
C SER A 24 11.97 -15.78 -6.24
N SER A 25 11.60 -16.93 -6.79
CA SER A 25 10.75 -17.02 -7.99
C SER A 25 9.36 -16.40 -7.83
N ASN A 26 8.90 -16.24 -6.61
CA ASN A 26 7.64 -15.57 -6.29
C ASN A 26 7.73 -14.03 -6.25
N ILE A 27 8.92 -13.46 -6.43
CA ILE A 27 9.13 -12.02 -6.55
C ILE A 27 9.25 -11.66 -8.03
N LYS A 28 8.31 -10.88 -8.53
CA LYS A 28 8.24 -10.45 -9.92
C LYS A 28 8.44 -8.94 -10.00
N ILE A 29 9.41 -8.53 -10.81
CA ILE A 29 9.85 -7.13 -10.91
C ILE A 29 9.50 -6.59 -12.29
N PHE A 30 8.74 -5.50 -12.32
CA PHE A 30 8.26 -4.86 -13.53
C PHE A 30 8.71 -3.40 -13.61
N PRO A 31 8.94 -2.86 -14.80
CA PRO A 31 9.19 -1.44 -14.97
C PRO A 31 7.97 -0.63 -14.56
N LEU A 32 8.20 0.67 -14.29
CA LEU A 32 7.12 1.61 -14.02
C LEU A 32 6.09 1.59 -15.16
N GLN A 33 4.83 1.47 -14.79
CA GLN A 33 3.72 1.40 -15.73
C GLN A 33 3.09 2.79 -15.97
N PRO A 34 2.46 3.02 -17.13
CA PRO A 34 1.71 4.25 -17.36
C PRO A 34 0.63 4.48 -16.29
N PHE A 35 0.40 5.74 -15.92
CA PHE A 35 -0.57 6.12 -14.89
C PHE A 35 -1.97 5.53 -15.11
N LYS A 36 -2.42 5.47 -16.36
CA LYS A 36 -3.72 4.88 -16.74
C LYS A 36 -3.88 3.41 -16.38
N LYS A 37 -2.78 2.67 -16.18
CA LYS A 37 -2.80 1.26 -15.74
C LYS A 37 -2.73 1.10 -14.23
N MET A 38 -2.52 2.18 -13.50
CA MET A 38 -2.31 2.12 -12.05
C MET A 38 -3.52 1.54 -11.33
N SER A 39 -4.72 1.93 -11.71
CA SER A 39 -5.95 1.39 -11.12
C SER A 39 -6.06 -0.13 -11.28
N ASP A 40 -5.78 -0.64 -12.46
CA ASP A 40 -5.85 -2.08 -12.74
C ASP A 40 -4.80 -2.86 -11.94
N ILE A 41 -3.58 -2.31 -11.86
CA ILE A 41 -2.49 -2.90 -11.06
C ILE A 41 -2.88 -2.97 -9.59
N LEU A 42 -3.34 -1.88 -9.00
CA LEU A 42 -3.75 -1.85 -7.60
C LEU A 42 -4.93 -2.77 -7.32
N ASN A 43 -5.90 -2.83 -8.24
CA ASN A 43 -7.06 -3.70 -8.11
C ASN A 43 -6.72 -5.19 -8.25
N SER A 44 -5.67 -5.54 -8.95
CA SER A 44 -5.21 -6.93 -9.08
C SER A 44 -4.58 -7.50 -7.80
N ALA A 45 -4.16 -6.65 -6.88
CA ALA A 45 -3.54 -7.07 -5.63
C ALA A 45 -4.58 -7.48 -4.57
N ASP A 46 -4.23 -8.46 -3.76
CA ASP A 46 -5.00 -8.81 -2.55
C ASP A 46 -4.64 -7.93 -1.37
N VAL A 47 -3.37 -7.48 -1.31
CA VAL A 47 -2.80 -6.65 -0.25
C VAL A 47 -1.81 -5.67 -0.87
N LEU A 48 -1.76 -4.45 -0.37
CA LEU A 48 -0.81 -3.42 -0.81
C LEU A 48 0.24 -3.16 0.27
N LEU A 49 1.50 -3.08 -0.14
CA LEU A 49 2.63 -2.85 0.76
C LEU A 49 3.23 -1.47 0.51
N GLY A 50 3.26 -0.65 1.55
CA GLY A 50 3.98 0.62 1.60
C GLY A 50 5.23 0.52 2.48
N ILE A 51 6.33 1.09 2.02
CA ILE A 51 7.58 1.14 2.78
C ILE A 51 8.08 2.58 2.81
N LEU A 52 8.26 3.12 4.00
CA LEU A 52 8.89 4.41 4.24
C LEU A 52 10.21 4.20 4.97
N SER A 53 11.21 4.99 4.61
CA SER A 53 12.50 4.95 5.32
C SER A 53 12.35 5.48 6.75
N LYS A 54 13.30 5.12 7.62
CA LYS A 54 13.38 5.66 8.99
C LYS A 54 13.48 7.18 9.03
N ASP A 55 14.10 7.77 8.00
CA ASP A 55 14.34 9.20 7.89
C ASP A 55 13.21 9.94 7.17
N ALA A 56 12.09 9.24 6.88
CA ALA A 56 10.93 9.90 6.31
C ALA A 56 10.39 10.96 7.27
N SER A 57 10.11 12.16 6.75
CA SER A 57 9.53 13.24 7.55
C SER A 57 8.24 12.75 8.24
N LYS A 58 8.08 13.13 9.51
CA LYS A 58 6.87 12.82 10.30
C LYS A 58 5.57 13.20 9.61
N PHE A 59 5.60 14.28 8.85
CA PHE A 59 4.43 14.86 8.18
C PHE A 59 4.30 14.40 6.72
N SER A 60 5.20 13.57 6.24
CA SER A 60 5.14 13.07 4.88
C SER A 60 4.11 11.95 4.77
N VAL A 61 3.10 12.16 3.92
CA VAL A 61 2.21 11.09 3.48
C VAL A 61 2.47 10.87 1.99
N PRO A 62 3.11 9.78 1.60
CA PRO A 62 3.27 9.48 0.19
C PRO A 62 1.91 9.35 -0.50
N SER A 63 1.77 9.93 -1.68
CA SER A 63 0.58 9.78 -2.53
C SER A 63 0.20 8.31 -2.77
N LYS A 64 1.18 7.42 -2.73
CA LYS A 64 1.01 5.98 -2.78
C LYS A 64 0.01 5.47 -1.73
N ILE A 65 0.11 5.93 -0.48
CA ILE A 65 -0.79 5.49 0.61
C ILE A 65 -2.22 5.96 0.35
N LEU A 66 -2.39 7.19 -0.14
CA LEU A 66 -3.71 7.71 -0.51
C LEU A 66 -4.32 6.91 -1.67
N ASN A 67 -3.52 6.54 -2.66
CA ASN A 67 -3.95 5.68 -3.76
C ASN A 67 -4.36 4.29 -3.27
N TYR A 68 -3.65 3.74 -2.29
CA TYR A 68 -3.96 2.43 -1.69
C TYR A 68 -5.31 2.44 -0.95
N LEU A 69 -5.61 3.51 -0.23
CA LEU A 69 -6.92 3.70 0.41
C LEU A 69 -8.02 3.78 -0.65
N CYS A 70 -7.80 4.54 -1.72
CA CYS A 70 -8.76 4.64 -2.83
C CYS A 70 -8.99 3.30 -3.53
N ALA A 71 -7.96 2.46 -3.64
CA ALA A 71 -8.09 1.12 -4.22
C ALA A 71 -8.90 0.16 -3.34
N GLY A 72 -9.10 0.48 -2.05
CA GLY A 72 -9.90 -0.34 -1.15
C GLY A 72 -9.28 -1.71 -0.90
N LYS A 73 -7.99 -1.76 -0.63
CA LYS A 73 -7.24 -2.99 -0.32
C LYS A 73 -6.67 -2.95 1.08
N PRO A 74 -6.46 -4.09 1.74
CA PRO A 74 -5.70 -4.14 2.98
C PRO A 74 -4.31 -3.57 2.77
N ILE A 75 -3.83 -2.77 3.73
CA ILE A 75 -2.54 -2.10 3.64
C ILE A 75 -1.60 -2.61 4.73
N ILE A 76 -0.40 -3.02 4.33
CA ILE A 76 0.73 -3.23 5.21
C ILE A 76 1.63 -2.01 5.05
N LEU A 77 1.92 -1.31 6.13
CA LEU A 77 2.82 -0.16 6.13
C LEU A 77 4.03 -0.43 7.00
N SER A 78 5.22 -0.39 6.41
CA SER A 78 6.48 -0.34 7.15
C SER A 78 6.92 1.13 7.26
N ALA A 79 6.77 1.73 8.43
CA ALA A 79 7.06 3.14 8.67
C ALA A 79 7.26 3.42 10.16
N PRO A 80 7.93 4.52 10.53
CA PRO A 80 7.94 4.99 11.92
C PRO A 80 6.52 5.22 12.44
N LYS A 81 6.25 4.83 13.68
CA LYS A 81 4.90 4.96 14.29
C LYS A 81 4.42 6.40 14.39
N ASP A 82 5.33 7.33 14.53
CA ASP A 82 5.04 8.77 14.64
C ASP A 82 4.88 9.47 13.28
N ASN A 83 4.95 8.72 12.17
CA ASN A 83 4.71 9.25 10.84
C ASN A 83 3.20 9.41 10.58
N LEU A 84 2.82 10.48 9.88
CA LEU A 84 1.41 10.77 9.57
C LEU A 84 0.72 9.65 8.77
N ALA A 85 1.44 8.96 7.88
CA ALA A 85 0.90 7.80 7.17
C ALA A 85 0.50 6.68 8.14
N SER A 86 1.28 6.45 9.20
CA SER A 86 0.97 5.47 10.25
C SER A 86 -0.30 5.83 11.00
N THR A 87 -0.50 7.12 11.31
CA THR A 87 -1.73 7.63 11.89
C THR A 87 -2.92 7.38 10.99
N ILE A 88 -2.82 7.66 9.69
CA ILE A 88 -3.89 7.44 8.71
C ILE A 88 -4.27 5.96 8.63
N ILE A 89 -3.30 5.04 8.60
CA ILE A 89 -3.59 3.60 8.58
C ILE A 89 -4.30 3.16 9.85
N SER A 90 -3.92 3.70 11.01
CA SER A 90 -4.58 3.41 12.29
C SER A 90 -6.00 3.93 12.34
N GLU A 91 -6.21 5.19 11.98
CA GLU A 91 -7.54 5.84 11.99
C GLU A 91 -8.49 5.21 10.97
N SER A 92 -8.01 4.92 9.77
CA SER A 92 -8.82 4.29 8.72
C SER A 92 -9.12 2.83 9.01
N LYS A 93 -8.38 2.19 9.92
CA LYS A 93 -8.45 0.73 10.18
C LYS A 93 -8.33 -0.09 8.89
N SER A 94 -7.52 0.39 7.95
CA SER A 94 -7.34 -0.21 6.63
C SER A 94 -6.23 -1.27 6.57
N GLY A 95 -5.51 -1.46 7.67
CA GLY A 95 -4.41 -2.40 7.76
C GLY A 95 -3.61 -2.22 9.04
N LYS A 96 -2.32 -2.47 8.97
CA LYS A 96 -1.40 -2.30 10.11
C LYS A 96 -0.09 -1.64 9.69
N THR A 97 0.46 -0.87 10.62
CA THR A 97 1.82 -0.31 10.54
C THR A 97 2.78 -1.10 11.42
N PHE A 98 3.96 -1.33 10.90
CA PHE A 98 5.09 -1.96 11.57
C PHE A 98 6.29 -1.03 11.54
N GLU A 99 7.08 -1.01 12.60
CA GLU A 99 8.36 -0.30 12.58
C GLU A 99 9.24 -0.82 11.44
N PRO A 100 10.06 0.06 10.84
CA PRO A 100 11.05 -0.39 9.86
C PRO A 100 11.90 -1.53 10.43
N HIS A 101 12.05 -2.61 9.64
CA HIS A 101 12.74 -3.85 10.04
C HIS A 101 12.00 -4.82 10.99
N ASP A 102 10.76 -4.56 11.37
CA ASP A 102 9.94 -5.56 12.07
C ASP A 102 9.43 -6.63 11.10
N LEU A 103 10.35 -7.42 10.58
CA LEU A 103 10.03 -8.48 9.61
C LEU A 103 9.13 -9.57 10.21
N ASN A 104 9.27 -9.85 11.50
CA ASN A 104 8.45 -10.85 12.18
C ASN A 104 6.99 -10.40 12.27
N GLY A 105 6.75 -9.15 12.65
CA GLY A 105 5.41 -8.57 12.69
C GLY A 105 4.75 -8.57 11.32
N ILE A 106 5.48 -8.14 10.29
CA ILE A 106 5.00 -8.14 8.90
C ILE A 106 4.66 -9.56 8.45
N ASN A 107 5.55 -10.54 8.64
CA ASN A 107 5.31 -11.91 8.22
C ASN A 107 4.11 -12.56 8.93
N ASN A 108 3.96 -12.32 10.23
CA ASN A 108 2.80 -12.81 10.96
C ASN A 108 1.50 -12.20 10.47
N PHE A 109 1.51 -10.91 10.16
CA PHE A 109 0.32 -10.25 9.63
C PHE A 109 -0.03 -10.72 8.20
N ILE A 110 0.97 -10.96 7.36
CA ILE A 110 0.79 -11.58 6.04
C ILE A 110 0.10 -12.94 6.18
N LYS A 111 0.53 -13.78 7.10
CA LYS A 111 -0.09 -15.10 7.35
C LYS A 111 -1.56 -14.97 7.73
N ILE A 112 -1.91 -14.00 8.58
CA ILE A 112 -3.31 -13.72 8.94
C ILE A 112 -4.10 -13.31 7.69
N LEU A 113 -3.58 -12.39 6.89
CA LEU A 113 -4.26 -11.94 5.67
C LEU A 113 -4.40 -13.04 4.61
N MET A 114 -3.48 -14.02 4.57
CA MET A 114 -3.57 -15.16 3.66
C MET A 114 -4.71 -16.11 4.02
N THR A 115 -4.93 -16.32 5.31
CA THR A 115 -5.84 -17.35 5.81
C THR A 115 -7.23 -16.85 6.14
N ASP A 116 -7.37 -15.56 6.45
CA ASP A 116 -8.63 -14.96 6.90
C ASP A 116 -9.20 -13.98 5.85
N SER A 117 -10.11 -14.48 5.03
CA SER A 117 -10.78 -13.68 4.01
C SER A 117 -11.75 -12.64 4.61
N VAL A 118 -12.28 -12.89 5.80
CA VAL A 118 -13.19 -11.95 6.49
C VAL A 118 -12.41 -10.73 6.94
N ILE A 119 -11.24 -10.93 7.53
CA ILE A 119 -10.34 -9.84 7.93
C ILE A 119 -9.90 -9.04 6.70
N ARG A 120 -9.52 -9.69 5.60
CA ARG A 120 -9.18 -8.98 4.36
C ARG A 120 -10.31 -8.08 3.87
N LYS A 121 -11.53 -8.61 3.81
CA LYS A 121 -12.71 -7.83 3.40
C LYS A 121 -12.97 -6.65 4.33
N LYS A 122 -12.81 -6.83 5.63
CA LYS A 122 -12.97 -5.76 6.62
C LYS A 122 -11.97 -4.63 6.39
N TYR A 123 -10.69 -4.92 6.21
CA TYR A 123 -9.68 -3.90 5.91
C TYR A 123 -9.93 -3.20 4.57
N SER A 124 -10.33 -3.95 3.54
CA SER A 124 -10.68 -3.40 2.24
C SER A 124 -11.83 -2.40 2.32
N LEU A 125 -12.90 -2.77 3.01
CA LEU A 125 -14.07 -1.90 3.21
C LEU A 125 -13.70 -0.64 4.01
N ASN A 126 -12.92 -0.79 5.05
CA ASN A 126 -12.46 0.33 5.87
C ASN A 126 -11.61 1.31 5.06
N ALA A 127 -10.67 0.78 4.24
CA ALA A 127 -9.85 1.60 3.35
C ALA A 127 -10.73 2.43 2.40
N ARG A 128 -11.67 1.78 1.74
CA ARG A 128 -12.58 2.43 0.79
C ARG A 128 -13.46 3.48 1.45
N ASN A 129 -14.06 3.16 2.58
CA ASN A 129 -14.90 4.09 3.34
C ASN A 129 -14.12 5.31 3.78
N TYR A 130 -12.89 5.13 4.26
CA TYR A 130 -12.04 6.24 4.65
C TYR A 130 -11.75 7.16 3.45
N ALA A 131 -11.38 6.59 2.31
CA ALA A 131 -11.11 7.35 1.10
C ALA A 131 -12.36 8.14 0.63
N GLU A 132 -13.52 7.50 0.61
CA GLU A 132 -14.77 8.15 0.20
C GLU A 132 -15.18 9.29 1.12
N ASN A 133 -14.91 9.17 2.42
CA ASN A 133 -15.27 10.19 3.38
C ASN A 133 -14.28 11.37 3.44
N ASN A 134 -12.99 11.11 3.15
CA ASN A 134 -11.94 12.12 3.33
C ASN A 134 -11.40 12.71 2.02
N PHE A 135 -11.58 12.01 0.89
CA PHE A 135 -11.03 12.44 -0.40
C PHE A 135 -12.12 12.75 -1.43
N LYS A 136 -13.34 13.09 -0.98
CA LYS A 136 -14.39 13.55 -1.90
C LYS A 136 -13.87 14.76 -2.66
N ILE A 137 -13.64 14.58 -3.96
CA ILE A 137 -13.59 15.70 -4.88
C ILE A 137 -15.00 16.27 -4.89
N GLU A 138 -15.23 17.39 -4.23
CA GLU A 138 -16.41 18.20 -4.50
C GLU A 138 -16.38 18.46 -6.00
N LYS A 139 -17.32 17.86 -6.73
CA LYS A 139 -17.64 18.32 -8.05
C LYS A 139 -18.22 19.71 -7.85
N ASN A 140 -17.36 20.73 -7.84
CA ASN A 140 -17.78 22.09 -8.09
C ASN A 140 -18.43 22.07 -9.49
N ARG A 141 -19.69 21.73 -9.53
CA ARG A 141 -20.54 22.12 -10.63
C ARG A 141 -20.63 23.66 -10.51
N ASN A 142 -19.69 24.34 -11.12
CA ASN A 142 -19.90 25.70 -11.49
C ASN A 142 -21.16 25.73 -12.35
N GLN A 143 -22.24 26.09 -11.73
CA GLN A 143 -23.37 26.67 -12.40
C GLN A 143 -22.86 28.00 -12.94
N GLN A 144 -22.45 28.00 -14.18
CA GLN A 144 -22.46 29.21 -14.99
C GLN A 144 -23.78 29.19 -15.75
N ASN A 145 -24.72 29.94 -15.23
CA ASN A 145 -25.75 30.58 -16.04
C ASN A 145 -25.15 31.77 -16.74
#